data_6da586aed34067bdf3394e2488f92922
#
_entry.id   6da586aed34067bdf3394e2488f92922
#
_cell.length_a   1.000
_cell.length_b   1.000
_cell.length_c   1.000
_cell.angle_alpha   90.00
_cell.angle_beta   90.00
_cell.angle_gamma   90.00
#
_symmetry.space_group_name_H-M   'P 1'
#
loop_
_entity.id
_entity.type
_entity.pdbx_description
1 polymer ?
#
loop_
_entity_poly.entity_id
_entity_poly.type
_entity_poly.pdbx_seq_one_letter_code
_entity_poly.pdbx_strand_id
1 'polypeptide(L)'
;SVKTGGVESMCGIVGFVGNRQAAPVLLEGLSRLEYRGYDSAGLAVRDGSGGIEIVKAKGRLKALYEKTNGGQALKGGCGIGHTRWATHGEPSETNAHPHCSEDGSVVGVHNGIIENYQELKQKLLKHGYHFYSDTDTEVAVKLVDYYYRKYLGTPVDALNHAMVRIRGSYALAVMFRDFPEEIYAARKDSPMILGVAEGEAYLA
;
A
#
# COMPACT_ATOMS: atom_id res chain seq x y z
N SER A 1 2.22 38.78 -8.64
CA SER A 1 1.95 38.05 -7.39
C SER A 1 2.02 36.55 -7.69
N VAL A 2 3.12 35.94 -7.29
CA VAL A 2 3.31 34.49 -7.34
C VAL A 2 2.44 33.90 -6.23
N LYS A 3 1.39 33.17 -6.61
CA LYS A 3 0.69 32.32 -5.65
C LYS A 3 1.64 31.18 -5.27
N THR A 4 2.16 31.19 -4.06
CA THR A 4 2.80 30.05 -3.45
C THR A 4 1.74 28.97 -3.33
N GLY A 5 1.82 27.96 -4.20
CA GLY A 5 1.00 26.77 -4.10
C GLY A 5 1.23 26.14 -2.72
N GLY A 6 0.12 25.84 -2.01
CA GLY A 6 0.18 25.12 -0.77
C GLY A 6 0.96 23.82 -0.95
N VAL A 7 1.81 23.49 -0.01
CA VAL A 7 2.47 22.21 0.07
C VAL A 7 1.36 21.18 0.32
N GLU A 8 0.95 20.49 -0.73
CA GLU A 8 0.06 19.34 -0.56
C GLU A 8 0.82 18.32 0.29
N SER A 9 0.28 18.02 1.46
CA SER A 9 0.78 16.95 2.32
C SER A 9 0.58 15.63 1.57
N MET A 10 1.63 15.10 0.97
CA MET A 10 1.53 13.88 0.20
C MET A 10 1.96 12.69 1.03
N CYS A 11 1.09 11.68 1.09
CA CYS A 11 1.46 10.35 1.55
C CYS A 11 2.63 9.81 0.72
N GLY A 12 3.49 8.99 1.32
CA GLY A 12 4.62 8.37 0.64
C GLY A 12 4.42 6.87 0.48
N ILE A 13 4.71 6.37 -0.72
CA ILE A 13 4.78 4.93 -1.03
C ILE A 13 6.24 4.55 -1.22
N VAL A 14 6.64 3.40 -0.69
CA VAL A 14 7.91 2.74 -0.99
C VAL A 14 7.67 1.27 -1.30
N GLY A 15 8.49 0.70 -2.17
CA GLY A 15 8.49 -0.72 -2.47
C GLY A 15 9.91 -1.21 -2.76
N PHE A 16 10.17 -2.46 -2.46
CA PHE A 16 11.47 -3.09 -2.68
C PHE A 16 11.31 -4.56 -3.02
N VAL A 17 12.03 -5.02 -4.03
CA VAL A 17 12.23 -6.42 -4.37
C VAL A 17 13.71 -6.65 -4.61
N GLY A 18 14.30 -7.62 -3.94
CA GLY A 18 15.72 -7.93 -4.12
C GLY A 18 16.24 -9.01 -3.20
N ASN A 19 17.55 -9.14 -3.14
CA ASN A 19 18.24 -10.17 -2.35
C ASN A 19 18.49 -9.74 -0.90
N ARG A 20 18.32 -8.46 -0.60
CA ARG A 20 18.44 -7.95 0.78
C ARG A 20 17.10 -8.10 1.52
N GLN A 21 17.14 -7.99 2.83
CA GLN A 21 15.92 -7.89 3.63
C GLN A 21 15.18 -6.60 3.28
N ALA A 22 13.89 -6.69 2.92
CA ALA A 22 13.11 -5.56 2.47
C ALA A 22 12.82 -4.55 3.59
N ALA A 23 12.49 -5.01 4.79
CA ALA A 23 12.02 -4.11 5.85
C ALA A 23 13.01 -2.99 6.21
N PRO A 24 14.31 -3.23 6.41
CA PRO A 24 15.26 -2.13 6.65
C PRO A 24 15.36 -1.14 5.48
N VAL A 25 15.29 -1.63 4.25
CA VAL A 25 15.31 -0.77 3.04
C VAL A 25 14.06 0.11 2.98
N LEU A 26 12.90 -0.46 3.27
CA LEU A 26 11.62 0.26 3.29
C LEU A 26 11.60 1.32 4.40
N LEU A 27 12.09 1.01 5.59
CA LEU A 27 12.19 1.97 6.69
C LEU A 27 13.10 3.14 6.34
N GLU A 28 14.23 2.89 5.69
CA GLU A 28 15.11 3.96 5.21
C GLU A 28 14.41 4.83 4.16
N GLY A 29 13.71 4.21 3.21
CA GLY A 29 12.92 4.92 2.21
C GLY A 29 11.84 5.81 2.83
N LEU A 30 11.11 5.30 3.80
CA LEU A 30 10.09 6.06 4.53
C LEU A 30 10.70 7.21 5.34
N SER A 31 11.88 7.02 5.92
CA SER A 31 12.57 8.08 6.68
C SER A 31 12.91 9.29 5.83
N ARG A 32 13.19 9.10 4.56
CA ARG A 32 13.46 10.19 3.59
C ARG A 32 12.19 10.98 3.25
N LEU A 33 11.00 10.42 3.47
CA LEU A 33 9.71 11.06 3.26
C LEU A 33 9.19 11.75 4.53
N GLU A 34 9.86 11.59 5.67
CA GLU A 34 9.41 12.08 6.98
C GLU A 34 9.22 13.59 7.03
N TYR A 35 10.00 14.36 6.27
CA TYR A 35 9.91 15.82 6.21
C TYR A 35 8.56 16.34 5.68
N ARG A 36 7.77 15.49 5.01
CA ARG A 36 6.46 15.85 4.46
C ARG A 36 5.34 15.85 5.49
N GLY A 37 5.61 15.33 6.70
CA GLY A 37 4.58 15.13 7.72
C GLY A 37 3.69 13.91 7.43
N TYR A 38 3.27 13.21 8.47
CA TYR A 38 2.34 12.07 8.39
C TYR A 38 1.81 11.74 9.78
N ASP A 39 0.72 10.97 9.85
CA ASP A 39 0.05 10.59 11.10
C ASP A 39 0.13 9.10 11.41
N SER A 40 0.53 8.29 10.45
CA SER A 40 0.69 6.85 10.62
C SER A 40 1.58 6.26 9.52
N ALA A 41 2.12 5.10 9.78
CA ALA A 41 2.98 4.40 8.84
C ALA A 41 2.81 2.89 8.95
N GLY A 42 3.23 2.16 7.93
CA GLY A 42 3.18 0.71 7.95
C GLY A 42 4.03 0.05 6.87
N LEU A 43 4.30 -1.21 7.09
CA LEU A 43 5.04 -2.10 6.20
C LEU A 43 4.25 -3.38 5.95
N ALA A 44 4.43 -3.94 4.77
CA ALA A 44 4.07 -5.32 4.46
C ALA A 44 5.26 -6.01 3.82
N VAL A 45 5.65 -7.15 4.34
CA VAL A 45 6.80 -7.91 3.84
C VAL A 45 6.36 -9.35 3.60
N ARG A 46 6.69 -9.87 2.44
CA ARG A 46 6.48 -11.27 2.13
C ARG A 46 7.59 -12.10 2.75
N ASP A 47 7.21 -12.99 3.65
CA ASP A 47 8.15 -13.90 4.28
C ASP A 47 8.46 -15.14 3.39
N GLY A 48 9.52 -15.86 3.75
CA GLY A 48 9.93 -17.06 3.01
C GLY A 48 8.99 -18.26 3.18
N SER A 49 8.05 -18.21 4.13
CA SER A 49 7.07 -19.28 4.39
C SER A 49 5.80 -19.16 3.54
N GLY A 50 5.67 -18.06 2.79
CA GLY A 50 4.56 -17.84 1.87
C GLY A 50 3.53 -16.83 2.35
N GLY A 51 3.62 -16.32 3.58
CA GLY A 51 2.73 -15.29 4.11
C GLY A 51 3.19 -13.87 3.81
N ILE A 52 2.28 -12.92 3.96
CA ILE A 52 2.58 -11.49 3.95
C ILE A 52 2.32 -10.97 5.36
N GLU A 53 3.36 -10.49 6.01
CA GLU A 53 3.27 -9.94 7.35
C GLU A 53 3.14 -8.42 7.30
N ILE A 54 2.16 -7.87 8.02
CA ILE A 54 1.85 -6.45 8.05
C ILE A 54 2.11 -5.92 9.46
N VAL A 55 2.84 -4.82 9.55
CA VAL A 55 3.03 -4.06 10.80
C VAL A 55 2.68 -2.61 10.56
N LYS A 56 1.83 -2.05 11.40
CA LYS A 56 1.34 -0.67 11.33
C LYS A 56 1.54 0.04 12.65
N ALA A 57 1.74 1.36 12.59
CA ALA A 57 1.87 2.20 13.77
C ALA A 57 1.23 3.57 13.55
N LYS A 58 0.51 4.06 14.55
CA LYS A 58 0.07 5.45 14.62
C LYS A 58 1.24 6.32 15.07
N GLY A 59 1.33 7.52 14.54
CA GLY A 59 2.34 8.50 14.92
C GLY A 59 3.55 8.51 14.01
N ARG A 60 4.71 8.81 14.56
CA ARG A 60 5.94 8.96 13.80
C ARG A 60 6.56 7.60 13.41
N LEU A 61 7.43 7.63 12.43
CA LEU A 61 8.14 6.45 11.92
C LEU A 61 8.92 5.70 13.02
N LYS A 62 9.36 6.42 14.07
CA LYS A 62 10.01 5.81 15.23
C LYS A 62 9.18 4.70 15.85
N ALA A 63 7.85 4.86 15.95
CA ALA A 63 6.95 3.84 16.48
C ALA A 63 6.96 2.57 15.61
N LEU A 64 6.97 2.72 14.29
CA LEU A 64 7.07 1.59 13.36
C LEU A 64 8.44 0.92 13.44
N TYR A 65 9.50 1.72 13.52
CA TYR A 65 10.86 1.23 13.69
C TYR A 65 11.01 0.36 14.94
N GLU A 66 10.47 0.82 16.08
CA GLU A 66 10.48 0.08 17.34
C GLU A 66 9.66 -1.22 17.26
N LYS A 67 8.44 -1.15 16.70
CA LYS A 67 7.59 -2.34 16.51
C LYS A 67 8.22 -3.43 15.65
N THR A 68 9.05 -3.07 14.71
CA THR A 68 9.72 -3.98 13.78
C THR A 68 11.13 -4.36 14.22
N ASN A 69 11.58 -3.87 15.37
CA ASN A 69 12.96 -4.01 15.81
C ASN A 69 13.96 -3.60 14.71
N GLY A 70 13.80 -2.36 14.22
CA GLY A 70 14.61 -1.83 13.12
C GLY A 70 14.41 -2.56 11.79
N GLY A 71 13.28 -3.22 11.61
CA GLY A 71 12.96 -4.03 10.45
C GLY A 71 13.40 -5.49 10.56
N GLN A 72 14.13 -5.85 11.62
CA GLN A 72 14.66 -7.22 11.76
C GLN A 72 13.59 -8.25 12.10
N ALA A 73 12.45 -7.83 12.66
CA ALA A 73 11.34 -8.73 12.96
C ALA A 73 10.61 -9.24 11.71
N LEU A 74 10.77 -8.56 10.56
CA LEU A 74 10.16 -8.92 9.30
C LEU A 74 11.20 -9.49 8.34
N LYS A 75 11.08 -10.75 7.98
CA LYS A 75 12.01 -11.45 7.09
C LYS A 75 11.43 -11.60 5.69
N GLY A 76 12.19 -11.25 4.70
CA GLY A 76 11.82 -11.39 3.29
C GLY A 76 12.42 -10.30 2.41
N GLY A 77 12.56 -10.59 1.12
CA GLY A 77 13.19 -9.71 0.12
C GLY A 77 12.19 -8.91 -0.72
N CYS A 78 10.90 -8.98 -0.41
CA CYS A 78 9.86 -8.27 -1.14
C CYS A 78 8.91 -7.60 -0.16
N GLY A 79 8.70 -6.30 -0.33
CA GLY A 79 7.81 -5.57 0.57
C GLY A 79 7.40 -4.19 0.06
N ILE A 80 6.36 -3.65 0.67
CA ILE A 80 5.83 -2.31 0.43
C ILE A 80 5.69 -1.58 1.76
N GLY A 81 5.77 -0.25 1.71
CA GLY A 81 5.61 0.60 2.87
C GLY A 81 4.92 1.90 2.53
N HIS A 82 4.39 2.56 3.55
CA HIS A 82 3.59 3.75 3.39
C HIS A 82 3.67 4.66 4.61
N THR A 83 3.73 5.96 4.36
CA THR A 83 3.41 7.00 5.35
C THR A 83 2.11 7.65 4.94
N ARG A 84 1.17 7.71 5.89
CA ARG A 84 -0.17 8.22 5.65
C ARG A 84 -0.33 9.63 6.23
N TRP A 85 -0.95 10.50 5.43
CA TRP A 85 -1.65 11.69 5.92
C TRP A 85 -3.15 11.46 5.73
N ALA A 86 -3.91 11.48 6.82
CA ALA A 86 -5.31 11.06 6.80
C ALA A 86 -6.18 11.93 5.89
N THR A 87 -6.91 11.29 4.97
CA THR A 87 -7.95 11.88 4.13
C THR A 87 -9.32 11.28 4.41
N HIS A 88 -9.37 9.96 4.56
CA HIS A 88 -10.56 9.19 4.93
C HIS A 88 -10.30 8.38 6.18
N GLY A 89 -11.09 8.58 7.21
CA GLY A 89 -10.90 7.97 8.51
C GLY A 89 -9.86 8.70 9.37
N GLU A 90 -10.02 8.61 10.68
CA GLU A 90 -9.11 9.24 11.63
C GLU A 90 -7.70 8.61 11.60
N PRO A 91 -6.67 9.33 12.08
CA PRO A 91 -5.36 8.74 12.31
C PRO A 91 -5.43 7.63 13.35
N SER A 92 -5.14 6.39 12.92
CA SER A 92 -5.15 5.22 13.78
C SER A 92 -4.28 4.12 13.18
N GLU A 93 -3.95 3.14 13.98
CA GLU A 93 -3.27 1.94 13.49
C GLU A 93 -4.16 1.18 12.48
N THR A 94 -5.44 1.07 12.77
CA THR A 94 -6.41 0.39 11.89
C THR A 94 -6.51 1.05 10.52
N ASN A 95 -6.52 2.38 10.46
CA ASN A 95 -6.61 3.14 9.21
C ASN A 95 -5.25 3.35 8.52
N ALA A 96 -4.13 3.02 9.16
CA ALA A 96 -2.82 3.06 8.52
C ALA A 96 -2.71 2.04 7.38
N HIS A 97 -1.88 2.34 6.38
CA HIS A 97 -1.55 1.40 5.31
C HIS A 97 -0.35 0.53 5.72
N PRO A 98 -0.17 -0.64 5.13
CA PRO A 98 -0.98 -1.29 4.09
C PRO A 98 -2.33 -1.82 4.57
N HIS A 99 -3.24 -2.01 3.62
CA HIS A 99 -4.51 -2.72 3.82
C HIS A 99 -4.48 -4.08 3.13
N CYS A 100 -5.32 -5.00 3.59
CA CYS A 100 -5.33 -6.36 3.07
C CYS A 100 -6.75 -6.85 2.78
N SER A 101 -6.83 -7.87 1.91
CA SER A 101 -8.04 -8.66 1.71
C SER A 101 -8.35 -9.51 2.96
N GLU A 102 -9.54 -10.13 3.00
CA GLU A 102 -10.02 -10.83 4.20
C GLU A 102 -9.09 -11.97 4.64
N ASP A 103 -8.52 -12.71 3.71
CA ASP A 103 -7.59 -13.80 3.97
C ASP A 103 -6.11 -13.39 3.93
N GLY A 104 -5.82 -12.10 3.71
CA GLY A 104 -4.45 -11.60 3.62
C GLY A 104 -3.73 -11.93 2.33
N SER A 105 -4.41 -12.45 1.31
CA SER A 105 -3.78 -12.85 0.03
C SER A 105 -3.44 -11.69 -0.89
N VAL A 106 -4.09 -10.55 -0.72
CA VAL A 106 -3.84 -9.30 -1.46
C VAL A 106 -3.59 -8.19 -0.46
N VAL A 107 -2.47 -7.51 -0.59
CA VAL A 107 -2.04 -6.44 0.31
C VAL A 107 -1.61 -5.24 -0.52
N GLY A 108 -2.05 -4.05 -0.15
CA GLY A 108 -1.76 -2.86 -0.93
C GLY A 108 -1.63 -1.57 -0.15
N VAL A 109 -0.93 -0.63 -0.76
CA VAL A 109 -0.78 0.77 -0.34
C VAL A 109 -1.26 1.69 -1.44
N HIS A 110 -1.73 2.87 -1.08
CA HIS A 110 -2.34 3.80 -2.01
C HIS A 110 -2.09 5.24 -1.61
N ASN A 111 -1.80 6.07 -2.59
CA ASN A 111 -1.81 7.53 -2.48
C ASN A 111 -2.90 8.10 -3.39
N GLY A 112 -3.53 9.17 -2.97
CA GLY A 112 -4.59 9.85 -3.69
C GLY A 112 -5.96 9.65 -3.05
N ILE A 113 -7.00 9.90 -3.82
CA ILE A 113 -8.40 9.81 -3.37
C ILE A 113 -9.20 9.00 -4.39
N ILE A 114 -9.92 8.00 -3.90
CA ILE A 114 -10.88 7.22 -4.68
C ILE A 114 -12.24 7.85 -4.50
N GLU A 115 -12.66 8.65 -5.48
CA GLU A 115 -13.87 9.49 -5.37
C GLU A 115 -15.14 8.66 -5.22
N ASN A 116 -15.22 7.50 -5.86
CA ASN A 116 -16.38 6.62 -5.84
C ASN A 116 -16.24 5.43 -4.87
N TYR A 117 -15.42 5.57 -3.82
CA TYR A 117 -15.17 4.46 -2.89
C TYR A 117 -16.43 3.96 -2.18
N GLN A 118 -17.39 4.83 -1.87
CA GLN A 118 -18.66 4.43 -1.22
C GLN A 118 -19.48 3.51 -2.13
N GLU A 119 -19.61 3.85 -3.41
CA GLU A 119 -20.30 3.02 -4.40
C GLU A 119 -19.64 1.64 -4.54
N LEU A 120 -18.32 1.62 -4.64
CA LEU A 120 -17.52 0.39 -4.74
C LEU A 120 -17.64 -0.45 -3.46
N LYS A 121 -17.62 0.19 -2.29
CA LYS A 121 -17.81 -0.47 -1.01
C LYS A 121 -19.18 -1.17 -0.92
N GLN A 122 -20.25 -0.48 -1.32
CA GLN A 122 -21.60 -1.06 -1.32
C GLN A 122 -21.68 -2.28 -2.24
N LYS A 123 -21.05 -2.23 -3.40
CA LYS A 123 -20.95 -3.36 -4.32
C LYS A 123 -20.25 -4.56 -3.66
N LEU A 124 -19.11 -4.31 -3.02
CA LEU A 124 -18.32 -5.36 -2.35
C LEU A 124 -19.08 -5.96 -1.16
N LEU A 125 -19.78 -5.15 -0.38
CA LEU A 125 -20.65 -5.63 0.71
C LEU A 125 -21.72 -6.62 0.20
N LYS A 126 -22.31 -6.35 -0.96
CA LYS A 126 -23.28 -7.26 -1.60
C LYS A 126 -22.66 -8.58 -2.05
N HIS A 127 -21.36 -8.61 -2.27
CA HIS A 127 -20.61 -9.81 -2.61
C HIS A 127 -19.98 -10.52 -1.40
N GLY A 128 -20.39 -10.15 -0.18
CA GLY A 128 -19.94 -10.80 1.04
C GLY A 128 -18.64 -10.28 1.63
N TYR A 129 -18.11 -9.17 1.12
CA TYR A 129 -16.93 -8.54 1.70
C TYR A 129 -17.27 -7.77 2.98
N HIS A 130 -16.33 -7.75 3.91
CA HIS A 130 -16.39 -6.97 5.16
C HIS A 130 -15.28 -5.94 5.17
N PHE A 131 -15.41 -4.91 6.00
CA PHE A 131 -14.44 -3.82 6.09
C PHE A 131 -14.07 -3.57 7.55
N TYR A 132 -12.78 -3.47 7.83
CA TYR A 132 -12.23 -3.22 9.17
C TYR A 132 -11.83 -1.76 9.39
N SER A 133 -11.64 -0.98 8.30
CA SER A 133 -11.18 0.41 8.35
C SER A 133 -12.19 1.36 7.70
N ASP A 134 -11.93 2.67 7.87
CA ASP A 134 -12.71 3.74 7.26
C ASP A 134 -12.04 4.30 5.99
N THR A 135 -11.05 3.58 5.43
CA THR A 135 -10.25 4.08 4.32
C THR A 135 -10.80 3.66 2.96
N ASP A 136 -10.61 4.52 1.97
CA ASP A 136 -10.85 4.21 0.57
C ASP A 136 -9.85 3.17 0.04
N THR A 137 -8.67 3.11 0.61
CA THR A 137 -7.62 2.15 0.22
C THR A 137 -8.02 0.71 0.48
N GLU A 138 -8.67 0.42 1.61
CA GLU A 138 -9.20 -0.93 1.87
C GLU A 138 -10.19 -1.34 0.79
N VAL A 139 -11.03 -0.42 0.35
CA VAL A 139 -11.98 -0.65 -0.75
C VAL A 139 -11.24 -1.00 -2.04
N ALA A 140 -10.18 -0.25 -2.39
CA ALA A 140 -9.38 -0.54 -3.58
C ALA A 140 -8.72 -1.92 -3.53
N VAL A 141 -8.11 -2.28 -2.40
CA VAL A 141 -7.45 -3.58 -2.22
C VAL A 141 -8.47 -4.73 -2.35
N LYS A 142 -9.62 -4.60 -1.72
CA LYS A 142 -10.68 -5.61 -1.79
C LYS A 142 -11.33 -5.69 -3.17
N LEU A 143 -11.39 -4.58 -3.90
CA LEU A 143 -11.84 -4.58 -5.30
C LEU A 143 -10.88 -5.38 -6.19
N VAL A 144 -9.57 -5.20 -6.00
CA VAL A 144 -8.55 -5.99 -6.70
C VAL A 144 -8.71 -7.48 -6.38
N ASP A 145 -8.87 -7.83 -5.11
CA ASP A 145 -9.12 -9.22 -4.67
C ASP A 145 -10.38 -9.81 -5.32
N TYR A 146 -11.45 -9.03 -5.37
CA TYR A 146 -12.70 -9.44 -5.99
C TYR A 146 -12.52 -9.82 -7.46
N TYR A 147 -11.83 -9.01 -8.25
CA TYR A 147 -11.58 -9.32 -9.66
C TYR A 147 -10.55 -10.42 -9.87
N TYR A 148 -9.58 -10.53 -8.99
CA TYR A 148 -8.63 -11.65 -9.02
C TYR A 148 -9.33 -13.00 -8.84
N ARG A 149 -10.26 -13.08 -7.91
CA ARG A 149 -11.06 -14.30 -7.66
C ARG A 149 -12.10 -14.55 -8.75
N LYS A 150 -12.79 -13.50 -9.19
CA LYS A 150 -13.88 -13.61 -10.17
C LYS A 150 -13.42 -14.17 -11.52
N TYR A 151 -12.29 -13.68 -12.01
CA TYR A 151 -11.83 -14.02 -13.35
C TYR A 151 -10.73 -15.09 -13.36
N LEU A 152 -10.23 -15.49 -12.22
CA LEU A 152 -9.14 -16.48 -12.07
C LEU A 152 -7.95 -16.18 -12.98
N GLY A 153 -7.70 -14.89 -13.21
CA GLY A 153 -6.65 -14.40 -14.11
C GLY A 153 -5.35 -14.07 -13.37
N THR A 154 -4.57 -13.20 -13.98
CA THR A 154 -3.32 -12.70 -13.40
C THR A 154 -3.55 -11.51 -12.48
N PRO A 155 -2.58 -11.15 -11.63
CA PRO A 155 -2.62 -9.89 -10.87
C PRO A 155 -2.80 -8.65 -11.74
N VAL A 156 -2.16 -8.61 -12.91
CA VAL A 156 -2.31 -7.49 -13.87
C VAL A 156 -3.74 -7.38 -14.37
N ASP A 157 -4.40 -8.50 -14.70
CA ASP A 157 -5.80 -8.51 -15.11
C ASP A 157 -6.71 -7.99 -13.99
N ALA A 158 -6.49 -8.44 -12.76
CA ALA A 158 -7.24 -7.98 -11.60
C ALA A 158 -7.11 -6.47 -11.37
N LEU A 159 -5.89 -5.95 -11.46
CA LEU A 159 -5.62 -4.52 -11.36
C LEU A 159 -6.32 -3.73 -12.48
N ASN A 160 -6.23 -4.20 -13.72
CA ASN A 160 -6.89 -3.54 -14.86
C ASN A 160 -8.40 -3.47 -14.67
N HIS A 161 -9.03 -4.54 -14.22
CA HIS A 161 -10.47 -4.55 -13.92
C HIS A 161 -10.84 -3.58 -12.81
N ALA A 162 -10.04 -3.49 -11.77
CA ALA A 162 -10.26 -2.54 -10.68
C ALA A 162 -10.07 -1.09 -11.15
N MET A 163 -9.00 -0.81 -11.90
CA MET A 163 -8.68 0.54 -12.38
C MET A 163 -9.76 1.14 -13.28
N VAL A 164 -10.38 0.33 -14.13
CA VAL A 164 -11.48 0.78 -15.00
C VAL A 164 -12.67 1.31 -14.18
N ARG A 165 -12.83 0.82 -12.96
CA ARG A 165 -13.98 1.15 -12.10
C ARG A 165 -13.68 2.24 -11.07
N ILE A 166 -12.42 2.46 -10.75
CA ILE A 166 -12.00 3.49 -9.80
C ILE A 166 -11.99 4.85 -10.48
N ARG A 167 -12.60 5.86 -9.83
CA ARG A 167 -12.53 7.27 -10.24
C ARG A 167 -11.64 8.04 -9.28
N GLY A 168 -10.87 8.96 -9.83
CA GLY A 168 -9.95 9.81 -9.08
C GLY A 168 -8.51 9.69 -9.55
N SER A 169 -7.62 10.40 -8.87
CA SER A 169 -6.17 10.33 -9.08
C SER A 169 -5.57 9.39 -8.05
N TYR A 170 -4.72 8.47 -8.47
CA TYR A 170 -4.14 7.49 -7.53
C TYR A 170 -2.80 6.93 -7.99
N ALA A 171 -2.05 6.48 -6.99
CA ALA A 171 -0.94 5.56 -7.13
C ALA A 171 -1.20 4.37 -6.19
N LEU A 172 -1.06 3.17 -6.71
CA LEU A 172 -1.37 1.93 -6.01
C LEU A 172 -0.22 0.94 -6.18
N ALA A 173 0.23 0.33 -5.09
CA ALA A 173 1.18 -0.77 -5.11
C ALA A 173 0.60 -1.96 -4.35
N VAL A 174 0.63 -3.13 -4.97
CA VAL A 174 -0.05 -4.33 -4.48
C VAL A 174 0.85 -5.54 -4.54
N MET A 175 0.79 -6.36 -3.50
CA MET A 175 1.43 -7.66 -3.41
C MET A 175 0.36 -8.76 -3.36
N PHE A 176 0.64 -9.88 -4.03
CA PHE A 176 -0.22 -11.06 -4.01
C PHE A 176 0.55 -12.23 -3.38
N ARG A 177 -0.08 -12.90 -2.42
CA ARG A 177 0.54 -14.05 -1.75
C ARG A 177 0.97 -15.14 -2.74
N ASP A 178 0.18 -15.37 -3.79
CA ASP A 178 0.44 -16.41 -4.78
C ASP A 178 1.56 -16.05 -5.78
N PHE A 179 2.04 -14.80 -5.77
CA PHE A 179 3.09 -14.28 -6.65
C PHE A 179 4.23 -13.70 -5.81
N PRO A 180 5.10 -14.56 -5.23
CA PRO A 180 6.22 -14.09 -4.43
C PRO A 180 7.22 -13.30 -5.29
N GLU A 181 7.93 -12.39 -4.63
CA GLU A 181 8.98 -11.58 -5.25
C GLU A 181 8.48 -10.62 -6.35
N GLU A 182 7.20 -10.31 -6.35
CA GLU A 182 6.58 -9.38 -7.30
C GLU A 182 5.76 -8.30 -6.59
N ILE A 183 5.93 -7.06 -7.04
CA ILE A 183 5.09 -5.93 -6.67
C ILE A 183 4.41 -5.42 -7.95
N TYR A 184 3.12 -5.26 -7.89
CA TYR A 184 2.33 -4.72 -9.00
C TYR A 184 1.96 -3.28 -8.69
N ALA A 185 2.22 -2.38 -9.62
CA ALA A 185 1.97 -0.96 -9.44
C ALA A 185 1.08 -0.42 -10.55
N ALA A 186 0.21 0.50 -10.17
CA ALA A 186 -0.69 1.19 -11.09
C ALA A 186 -0.80 2.65 -10.68
N ARG A 187 -0.92 3.56 -11.64
CA ARG A 187 -1.11 4.97 -11.37
C ARG A 187 -2.04 5.62 -12.38
N LYS A 188 -2.75 6.66 -11.93
CA LYS A 188 -3.54 7.56 -12.75
C LYS A 188 -3.42 8.97 -12.19
N ASP A 189 -2.83 9.88 -12.97
CA ASP A 189 -2.65 11.30 -12.61
C ASP A 189 -1.93 11.53 -11.26
N SER A 190 -1.10 10.58 -10.84
CA SER A 190 -0.33 10.62 -9.60
C SER A 190 1.09 10.13 -9.86
N PRO A 191 2.13 10.76 -9.29
CA PRO A 191 3.50 10.37 -9.57
C PRO A 191 3.88 9.05 -8.92
N MET A 192 4.73 8.29 -9.62
CA MET A 192 5.35 7.08 -9.11
C MET A 192 6.67 6.86 -9.86
N ILE A 193 7.72 6.54 -9.14
CA ILE A 193 9.07 6.35 -9.69
C ILE A 193 9.50 4.91 -9.48
N LEU A 194 10.00 4.28 -10.53
CA LEU A 194 10.61 2.97 -10.48
C LEU A 194 12.13 3.10 -10.68
N GLY A 195 12.90 2.63 -9.71
CA GLY A 195 14.34 2.50 -9.81
C GLY A 195 14.75 1.03 -9.94
N VAL A 196 15.71 0.74 -10.78
CA VAL A 196 16.24 -0.63 -10.98
C VAL A 196 17.74 -0.61 -10.85
N ALA A 197 18.27 -1.52 -10.03
CA ALA A 197 19.69 -1.80 -9.91
C ALA A 197 19.89 -3.31 -10.08
N GLU A 198 21.15 -3.76 -10.17
CA GLU A 198 21.44 -5.18 -10.34
C GLU A 198 20.83 -6.02 -9.21
N GLY A 199 19.91 -6.93 -9.58
CA GLY A 199 19.22 -7.81 -8.64
C GLY A 199 18.22 -7.15 -7.72
N GLU A 200 17.92 -5.86 -7.91
CA GLU A 200 17.02 -5.09 -7.03
C GLU A 200 16.10 -4.17 -7.83
N ALA A 201 14.88 -3.95 -7.34
CA ALA A 201 13.95 -2.96 -7.85
C ALA A 201 13.34 -2.16 -6.70
N TYR A 202 13.17 -0.86 -6.92
CA TYR A 202 12.65 0.11 -5.95
C TYR A 202 11.45 0.85 -6.54
N LEU A 203 10.47 1.12 -5.69
CA LEU A 203 9.31 1.92 -6.02
C LEU A 203 9.20 3.08 -5.03
N ALA A 204 8.87 4.27 -5.55
CA ALA A 204 8.60 5.45 -4.73
C ALA A 204 7.58 6.40 -5.37
#